data_1e01c19575bd9a96189e2990a8ed987e
#
_entry.id   1e01c19575bd9a96189e2990a8ed987e
#
_cell.length_a   1.000
_cell.length_b   1.000
_cell.length_c   1.000
_cell.angle_alpha   90.00
_cell.angle_beta   90.00
_cell.angle_gamma   90.00
#
_symmetry.space_group_name_H-M   'P 1'
#
loop_
_entity.id
_entity.type
_entity.pdbx_description
1 polymer ?
#
loop_
_entity_poly.entity_id
_entity_poly.type
_entity_poly.pdbx_seq_one_letter_code
_entity_poly.pdbx_strand_id
1 'polypeptide(L)'
;MKKETDYIIKNIVGFTLKDNMSKPFISYLVTCKNTGFELKFLLERLYKYGQNNECIILDDYSDDPVTLQVLNNASDNNNSFFKVHKHKLDGNYSEHKNYGKSLCQGEYIFQIDDDELPSETLLESLKELIELNNDVDLFWIPRINDFKGVNHDNAKQWGWRLTPYEDRLIVNWPDPQGRLFKNVSYIEWKRRLHEKVEGAKTYVHLPSVYELALHHNKTIEKQIQTNVRYNKMFTEEENKGFKV
;
A
#
# COMPACT_ATOMS: atom_id res chain seq x y z
N MET A 1 -5.06 -46.51 -21.54
CA MET A 1 -5.66 -45.49 -20.66
C MET A 1 -5.01 -45.32 -19.28
N LYS A 2 -4.86 -46.38 -18.45
CA LYS A 2 -4.20 -46.21 -17.12
C LYS A 2 -2.70 -45.85 -17.20
N LYS A 3 -1.97 -46.29 -18.21
CA LYS A 3 -0.53 -45.98 -18.37
C LYS A 3 -0.24 -44.57 -18.88
N GLU A 4 -1.14 -43.95 -19.63
CA GLU A 4 -0.97 -42.56 -20.08
C GLU A 4 -1.28 -41.55 -18.99
N THR A 5 -2.27 -41.85 -18.14
CA THR A 5 -2.62 -41.02 -17.01
C THR A 5 -1.48 -40.99 -15.95
N ASP A 6 -0.82 -42.15 -15.73
CA ASP A 6 0.34 -42.23 -14.81
C ASP A 6 1.59 -41.52 -15.37
N TYR A 7 1.74 -41.44 -16.69
CA TYR A 7 2.84 -40.70 -17.34
C TYR A 7 2.64 -39.17 -17.24
N ILE A 8 1.41 -38.70 -17.40
CA ILE A 8 1.05 -37.28 -17.26
C ILE A 8 1.21 -36.84 -15.81
N ILE A 9 0.79 -37.65 -14.83
CA ILE A 9 0.92 -37.33 -13.40
C ILE A 9 2.41 -37.31 -12.98
N LYS A 10 3.24 -38.25 -13.47
CA LYS A 10 4.68 -38.26 -13.15
C LYS A 10 5.44 -37.08 -13.77
N ASN A 11 5.03 -36.55 -14.89
CA ASN A 11 5.67 -35.39 -15.52
C ASN A 11 5.17 -34.05 -14.92
N ILE A 12 3.99 -34.01 -14.28
CA ILE A 12 3.52 -32.87 -13.54
C ILE A 12 4.13 -32.80 -12.11
N VAL A 13 4.44 -33.96 -11.52
CA VAL A 13 5.08 -34.07 -10.20
C VAL A 13 6.61 -33.99 -10.26
N GLY A 14 7.18 -34.04 -11.46
CA GLY A 14 8.64 -33.96 -11.70
C GLY A 14 9.22 -32.54 -11.64
N PHE A 15 8.42 -31.49 -11.42
CA PHE A 15 8.93 -30.24 -10.91
C PHE A 15 9.24 -30.42 -9.43
N THR A 16 10.41 -30.96 -9.14
CA THR A 16 11.05 -30.70 -7.86
C THR A 16 11.07 -29.20 -7.70
N LEU A 17 10.31 -28.72 -6.73
CA LEU A 17 10.52 -27.42 -6.08
C LEU A 17 11.98 -27.43 -5.55
N LYS A 18 12.95 -27.20 -6.43
CA LYS A 18 14.20 -26.60 -6.01
C LYS A 18 13.79 -25.18 -5.62
N ASP A 19 13.90 -24.89 -4.32
CA ASP A 19 13.87 -23.57 -3.74
C ASP A 19 14.98 -22.66 -4.33
N ASN A 20 14.92 -22.37 -5.60
CA ASN A 20 15.38 -21.11 -6.16
C ASN A 20 14.16 -20.19 -6.11
N MET A 21 13.77 -19.76 -4.92
CA MET A 21 12.94 -18.56 -4.78
C MET A 21 13.77 -17.43 -5.37
N SER A 22 13.54 -17.12 -6.65
CA SER A 22 14.09 -15.91 -7.25
C SER A 22 13.69 -14.75 -6.33
N LYS A 23 14.64 -13.86 -6.04
CA LYS A 23 14.40 -12.65 -5.26
C LYS A 23 13.11 -12.00 -5.78
N PRO A 24 12.16 -11.61 -4.92
CA PRO A 24 10.94 -10.97 -5.38
C PRO A 24 11.27 -9.70 -6.14
N PHE A 25 10.53 -9.40 -7.20
CA PHE A 25 10.73 -8.17 -7.95
C PHE A 25 10.14 -6.96 -7.20
N ILE A 26 8.96 -7.13 -6.61
CA ILE A 26 8.29 -6.11 -5.81
C ILE A 26 8.04 -6.65 -4.40
N SER A 27 8.34 -5.84 -3.38
CA SER A 27 7.81 -6.00 -2.03
C SER A 27 6.62 -5.05 -1.87
N TYR A 28 5.42 -5.59 -1.67
CA TYR A 28 4.31 -4.81 -1.17
C TYR A 28 4.53 -4.57 0.32
N LEU A 29 4.61 -3.31 0.74
CA LEU A 29 4.72 -2.95 2.16
C LEU A 29 3.39 -2.36 2.62
N VAL A 30 2.66 -3.10 3.43
CA VAL A 30 1.37 -2.70 3.99
C VAL A 30 1.55 -2.34 5.46
N THR A 31 1.17 -1.13 5.85
CA THR A 31 1.11 -0.72 7.26
C THR A 31 -0.33 -0.76 7.73
N CYS A 32 -0.62 -1.36 8.90
CA CYS A 32 -1.99 -1.52 9.35
C CYS A 32 -2.18 -1.32 10.86
N LYS A 33 -3.39 -0.85 11.21
CA LYS A 33 -3.91 -0.82 12.57
C LYS A 33 -5.44 -0.79 12.59
N ASN A 34 -6.05 -1.89 13.07
CA ASN A 34 -7.49 -1.96 13.37
C ASN A 34 -8.40 -1.58 12.17
N THR A 35 -8.07 -2.02 10.95
CA THR A 35 -8.82 -1.69 9.72
C THR A 35 -9.71 -2.83 9.23
N GLY A 36 -9.64 -4.02 9.85
CA GLY A 36 -10.59 -5.10 9.63
C GLY A 36 -10.80 -5.47 8.16
N PHE A 37 -11.96 -5.12 7.61
CA PHE A 37 -12.35 -5.51 6.26
C PHE A 37 -11.57 -4.79 5.17
N GLU A 38 -11.16 -3.55 5.37
CA GLU A 38 -10.33 -2.80 4.41
C GLU A 38 -9.00 -3.54 4.18
N LEU A 39 -8.32 -3.93 5.27
CA LEU A 39 -7.12 -4.75 5.20
C LEU A 39 -7.37 -6.07 4.47
N LYS A 40 -8.48 -6.76 4.76
CA LYS A 40 -8.84 -8.02 4.10
C LYS A 40 -8.92 -7.85 2.58
N PHE A 41 -9.68 -6.86 2.10
CA PHE A 41 -9.84 -6.61 0.67
C PHE A 41 -8.52 -6.22 -0.01
N LEU A 42 -7.67 -5.43 0.66
CA LEU A 42 -6.34 -5.11 0.17
C LEU A 42 -5.49 -6.37 -0.01
N LEU A 43 -5.40 -7.22 1.02
CA LEU A 43 -4.58 -8.43 0.98
C LEU A 43 -5.09 -9.44 -0.07
N GLU A 44 -6.40 -9.62 -0.21
CA GLU A 44 -6.99 -10.47 -1.25
C GLU A 44 -6.63 -9.96 -2.66
N ARG A 45 -6.67 -8.64 -2.89
CA ARG A 45 -6.27 -8.04 -4.16
C ARG A 45 -4.78 -8.22 -4.43
N LEU A 46 -3.92 -7.93 -3.46
CA LEU A 46 -2.48 -8.11 -3.60
C LEU A 46 -2.12 -9.58 -3.85
N TYR A 47 -2.79 -10.53 -3.19
CA TYR A 47 -2.58 -11.95 -3.43
C TYR A 47 -2.98 -12.38 -4.85
N LYS A 48 -4.11 -11.85 -5.35
CA LYS A 48 -4.61 -12.17 -6.71
C LYS A 48 -3.64 -11.69 -7.81
N TYR A 49 -3.09 -10.48 -7.68
CA TYR A 49 -2.31 -9.83 -8.73
C TYR A 49 -0.81 -9.81 -8.47
N GLY A 50 -0.36 -10.04 -7.26
CA GLY A 50 1.04 -9.91 -6.83
C GLY A 50 1.85 -11.21 -6.82
N GLN A 51 1.41 -12.26 -7.51
CA GLN A 51 2.09 -13.56 -7.55
C GLN A 51 3.56 -13.42 -7.98
N ASN A 52 4.46 -14.22 -7.38
CA ASN A 52 5.92 -14.15 -7.53
C ASN A 52 6.60 -12.92 -6.88
N ASN A 53 5.88 -12.19 -6.05
CA ASN A 53 6.38 -11.11 -5.20
C ASN A 53 6.25 -11.49 -3.73
N GLU A 54 6.43 -10.53 -2.83
CA GLU A 54 6.16 -10.68 -1.40
C GLU A 54 5.29 -9.54 -0.88
N CYS A 55 4.59 -9.78 0.23
CA CYS A 55 3.85 -8.76 0.94
C CYS A 55 4.27 -8.74 2.40
N ILE A 56 4.95 -7.68 2.81
CA ILE A 56 5.32 -7.39 4.20
C ILE A 56 4.17 -6.61 4.84
N ILE A 57 3.54 -7.19 5.85
CA ILE A 57 2.47 -6.56 6.61
C ILE A 57 3.04 -6.12 7.95
N LEU A 58 3.02 -4.82 8.21
CA LEU A 58 3.53 -4.22 9.44
C LEU A 58 2.37 -3.78 10.32
N ASP A 59 2.08 -4.58 11.35
CA ASP A 59 0.99 -4.36 12.29
C ASP A 59 1.44 -3.51 13.49
N ASP A 60 0.80 -2.34 13.68
CA ASP A 60 0.97 -1.50 14.88
C ASP A 60 0.16 -2.03 16.07
N TYR A 61 0.36 -3.32 16.42
CA TYR A 61 -0.30 -3.96 17.55
C TYR A 61 -1.84 -3.78 17.52
N SER A 62 -2.46 -4.23 16.45
CA SER A 62 -3.92 -4.27 16.34
C SER A 62 -4.54 -5.12 17.46
N ASP A 63 -5.70 -4.70 17.92
CA ASP A 63 -6.52 -5.36 18.95
C ASP A 63 -7.98 -5.59 18.48
N ASP A 64 -8.34 -5.09 17.29
CA ASP A 64 -9.62 -5.37 16.65
C ASP A 64 -9.72 -6.85 16.24
N PRO A 65 -10.80 -7.56 16.64
CA PRO A 65 -10.93 -9.00 16.36
C PRO A 65 -10.91 -9.36 14.86
N VAL A 66 -11.49 -8.52 13.99
CA VAL A 66 -11.54 -8.77 12.54
C VAL A 66 -10.13 -8.62 11.95
N THR A 67 -9.41 -7.56 12.33
CA THR A 67 -8.03 -7.34 11.91
C THR A 67 -7.13 -8.50 12.36
N LEU A 68 -7.24 -8.92 13.61
CA LEU A 68 -6.47 -10.06 14.14
C LEU A 68 -6.75 -11.35 13.38
N GLN A 69 -8.01 -11.62 13.01
CA GLN A 69 -8.35 -12.78 12.20
C GLN A 69 -7.71 -12.71 10.81
N VAL A 70 -7.74 -11.54 10.16
CA VAL A 70 -7.10 -11.32 8.84
C VAL A 70 -5.59 -11.56 8.92
N LEU A 71 -4.92 -11.00 9.94
CA LEU A 71 -3.48 -11.15 10.16
C LEU A 71 -3.10 -12.61 10.45
N ASN A 72 -3.90 -13.32 11.26
CA ASN A 72 -3.67 -14.74 11.53
C ASN A 72 -3.79 -15.59 10.27
N ASN A 73 -4.80 -15.33 9.42
CA ASN A 73 -4.95 -16.03 8.14
C ASN A 73 -3.77 -15.74 7.18
N ALA A 74 -3.26 -14.50 7.16
CA ALA A 74 -2.10 -14.12 6.38
C ALA A 74 -0.80 -14.76 6.89
N SER A 75 -0.72 -15.05 8.19
CA SER A 75 0.45 -15.69 8.83
C SER A 75 0.48 -17.21 8.67
N ASP A 76 -0.50 -17.83 7.99
CA ASP A 76 -0.51 -19.28 7.79
C ASP A 76 0.76 -19.71 7.02
N ASN A 77 1.51 -20.64 7.62
CA ASN A 77 2.80 -21.12 7.11
C ASN A 77 2.75 -21.73 5.70
N ASN A 78 1.56 -22.00 5.16
CA ASN A 78 1.38 -22.45 3.78
C ASN A 78 1.44 -21.32 2.76
N ASN A 79 1.47 -20.05 3.21
CA ASN A 79 1.49 -18.89 2.33
C ASN A 79 2.81 -18.12 2.43
N SER A 80 3.71 -18.35 1.49
CA SER A 80 5.02 -17.66 1.44
C SER A 80 4.93 -16.20 0.96
N PHE A 81 3.77 -15.78 0.43
CA PHE A 81 3.58 -14.42 -0.09
C PHE A 81 3.45 -13.40 1.04
N PHE A 82 2.70 -13.71 2.10
CA PHE A 82 2.51 -12.81 3.24
C PHE A 82 3.51 -13.06 4.35
N LYS A 83 4.07 -11.96 4.89
CA LYS A 83 4.95 -11.97 6.06
C LYS A 83 4.47 -10.91 7.04
N VAL A 84 3.89 -11.35 8.16
CA VAL A 84 3.32 -10.45 9.17
C VAL A 84 4.35 -10.16 10.26
N HIS A 85 4.57 -8.87 10.51
CA HIS A 85 5.48 -8.38 11.54
C HIS A 85 4.76 -7.37 12.44
N LYS A 86 5.08 -7.42 13.75
CA LYS A 86 4.58 -6.44 14.70
C LYS A 86 5.65 -5.37 14.95
N HIS A 87 5.27 -4.11 14.79
CA HIS A 87 6.13 -2.98 15.10
C HIS A 87 5.29 -1.80 15.55
N LYS A 88 5.62 -1.22 16.71
CA LYS A 88 4.88 -0.11 17.27
C LYS A 88 5.19 1.18 16.50
N LEU A 89 4.14 1.88 16.09
CA LEU A 89 4.26 3.18 15.38
C LEU A 89 4.91 4.26 16.26
N ASP A 90 4.54 4.31 17.53
CA ASP A 90 5.07 5.22 18.56
C ASP A 90 5.11 6.70 18.14
N GLY A 91 4.15 7.11 17.30
CA GLY A 91 4.02 8.47 16.79
C GLY A 91 5.07 8.88 15.76
N ASN A 92 5.79 7.94 15.16
CA ASN A 92 6.78 8.21 14.11
C ASN A 92 6.54 7.35 12.87
N TYR A 93 5.76 7.89 11.92
CA TYR A 93 5.39 7.18 10.70
C TYR A 93 6.59 6.85 9.81
N SER A 94 7.59 7.75 9.69
CA SER A 94 8.77 7.48 8.88
C SER A 94 9.62 6.34 9.44
N GLU A 95 9.83 6.30 10.74
CA GLU A 95 10.58 5.23 11.40
C GLU A 95 9.86 3.89 11.25
N HIS A 96 8.54 3.89 11.46
CA HIS A 96 7.70 2.71 11.28
C HIS A 96 7.79 2.15 9.85
N LYS A 97 7.63 3.01 8.82
CA LYS A 97 7.75 2.61 7.41
C LYS A 97 9.19 2.20 7.03
N ASN A 98 10.21 2.88 7.55
CA ASN A 98 11.61 2.51 7.33
C ASN A 98 11.97 1.15 7.95
N TYR A 99 11.40 0.82 9.13
CA TYR A 99 11.51 -0.52 9.68
C TYR A 99 10.89 -1.55 8.74
N GLY A 100 9.67 -1.32 8.25
CA GLY A 100 9.03 -2.18 7.25
C GLY A 100 9.87 -2.33 5.99
N LYS A 101 10.46 -1.23 5.48
CA LYS A 101 11.39 -1.26 4.36
C LYS A 101 12.56 -2.20 4.59
N SER A 102 13.13 -2.22 5.80
CA SER A 102 14.29 -3.08 6.12
C SER A 102 13.98 -4.58 6.03
N LEU A 103 12.71 -4.96 6.06
CA LEU A 103 12.23 -6.32 5.91
C LEU A 103 11.99 -6.73 4.45
N CYS A 104 11.86 -5.74 3.55
CA CYS A 104 11.59 -5.95 2.14
C CYS A 104 12.80 -6.49 1.38
N GLN A 105 12.61 -7.52 0.56
CA GLN A 105 13.64 -8.15 -0.26
C GLN A 105 13.53 -7.80 -1.74
N GLY A 106 12.41 -7.25 -2.18
CA GLY A 106 12.17 -6.86 -3.58
C GLY A 106 13.15 -5.81 -4.08
N GLU A 107 13.30 -5.72 -5.39
CA GLU A 107 14.08 -4.66 -6.04
C GLU A 107 13.36 -3.31 -5.94
N TYR A 108 12.03 -3.36 -5.92
CA TYR A 108 11.15 -2.21 -5.71
C TYR A 108 10.28 -2.45 -4.49
N ILE A 109 9.84 -1.36 -3.88
CA ILE A 109 8.85 -1.36 -2.80
C ILE A 109 7.63 -0.60 -3.29
N PHE A 110 6.45 -1.22 -3.16
CA PHE A 110 5.18 -0.56 -3.31
C PHE A 110 4.50 -0.46 -1.94
N GLN A 111 4.59 0.72 -1.32
CA GLN A 111 3.97 0.98 -0.02
C GLN A 111 2.50 1.36 -0.20
N ILE A 112 1.64 0.75 0.61
CA ILE A 112 0.19 0.93 0.56
C ILE A 112 -0.30 1.01 2.01
N ASP A 113 -1.11 2.02 2.32
CA ASP A 113 -1.77 2.12 3.61
C ASP A 113 -3.01 1.19 3.63
N ASP A 114 -3.40 0.67 4.77
CA ASP A 114 -4.43 -0.35 4.92
C ASP A 114 -5.87 0.11 4.57
N ASP A 115 -6.06 1.41 4.37
CA ASP A 115 -7.29 2.03 3.85
C ASP A 115 -7.18 2.45 2.36
N GLU A 116 -6.10 2.05 1.68
CA GLU A 116 -5.89 2.25 0.25
C GLU A 116 -6.06 0.93 -0.53
N LEU A 117 -6.67 0.99 -1.70
CA LEU A 117 -6.85 -0.16 -2.57
C LEU A 117 -6.34 0.15 -3.98
N PRO A 118 -5.22 -0.42 -4.44
CA PRO A 118 -4.74 -0.24 -5.81
C PRO A 118 -5.76 -0.76 -6.82
N SER A 119 -5.94 -0.05 -7.94
CA SER A 119 -6.74 -0.58 -9.04
C SER A 119 -6.13 -1.86 -9.61
N GLU A 120 -6.95 -2.71 -10.21
CA GLU A 120 -6.48 -3.97 -10.81
C GLU A 120 -5.53 -3.67 -11.98
N THR A 121 -5.88 -2.72 -12.83
CA THR A 121 -5.04 -2.29 -13.95
C THR A 121 -3.67 -1.79 -13.51
N LEU A 122 -3.60 -1.03 -12.40
CA LEU A 122 -2.32 -0.59 -11.84
C LEU A 122 -1.46 -1.80 -11.46
N LEU A 123 -2.02 -2.77 -10.73
CA LEU A 123 -1.27 -3.95 -10.28
C LEU A 123 -0.81 -4.82 -11.45
N GLU A 124 -1.65 -5.01 -12.48
CA GLU A 124 -1.31 -5.76 -13.70
C GLU A 124 -0.18 -5.07 -14.50
N SER A 125 -0.16 -3.74 -14.51
CA SER A 125 0.81 -2.96 -15.27
C SER A 125 2.15 -2.73 -14.55
N LEU A 126 2.26 -3.00 -13.25
CA LEU A 126 3.44 -2.63 -12.44
C LEU A 126 4.75 -3.13 -13.01
N LYS A 127 4.80 -4.39 -13.44
CA LYS A 127 6.04 -4.98 -13.95
C LYS A 127 6.49 -4.29 -15.23
N GLU A 128 5.60 -4.15 -16.21
CA GLU A 128 5.90 -3.48 -17.48
C GLU A 128 6.25 -2.00 -17.26
N LEU A 129 5.51 -1.32 -16.39
CA LEU A 129 5.79 0.06 -16.01
C LEU A 129 7.22 0.25 -15.49
N ILE A 130 7.67 -0.63 -14.60
CA ILE A 130 9.01 -0.58 -14.02
C ILE A 130 10.07 -0.93 -15.08
N GLU A 131 9.84 -1.97 -15.88
CA GLU A 131 10.79 -2.42 -16.91
C GLU A 131 11.01 -1.34 -18.00
N LEU A 132 9.94 -0.63 -18.39
CA LEU A 132 10.02 0.49 -19.35
C LEU A 132 10.66 1.76 -18.76
N ASN A 133 10.76 1.87 -17.44
CA ASN A 133 11.29 3.02 -16.71
C ASN A 133 12.33 2.59 -15.67
N ASN A 134 13.25 1.71 -16.04
CA ASN A 134 14.19 1.08 -15.12
C ASN A 134 15.25 2.05 -14.51
N ASP A 135 15.40 3.23 -15.07
CA ASP A 135 16.23 4.34 -14.56
C ASP A 135 15.50 5.22 -13.52
N VAL A 136 14.17 5.04 -13.36
CA VAL A 136 13.37 5.82 -12.41
C VAL A 136 13.46 5.23 -11.00
N ASP A 137 13.75 6.10 -10.04
CA ASP A 137 13.87 5.75 -8.63
C ASP A 137 12.53 5.77 -7.89
N LEU A 138 11.62 6.71 -8.24
CA LEU A 138 10.34 6.95 -7.55
C LEU A 138 9.21 7.22 -8.53
N PHE A 139 8.11 6.50 -8.38
CA PHE A 139 6.88 6.68 -9.13
C PHE A 139 5.82 7.33 -8.24
N TRP A 140 5.24 8.41 -8.72
CA TRP A 140 4.11 9.09 -8.10
C TRP A 140 2.82 8.55 -8.69
N ILE A 141 2.01 7.93 -7.84
CA ILE A 141 0.77 7.25 -8.23
C ILE A 141 -0.41 8.15 -7.87
N PRO A 142 -1.37 8.41 -8.80
CA PRO A 142 -2.56 9.18 -8.50
C PRO A 142 -3.43 8.47 -7.46
N ARG A 143 -4.13 9.24 -6.62
CA ARG A 143 -5.00 8.70 -5.58
C ARG A 143 -6.40 9.34 -5.66
N ILE A 144 -7.42 8.50 -5.63
CA ILE A 144 -8.83 8.87 -5.55
C ILE A 144 -9.21 8.91 -4.07
N ASN A 145 -9.40 10.10 -3.52
CA ASN A 145 -9.91 10.27 -2.16
C ASN A 145 -11.44 10.35 -2.21
N ASP A 146 -12.10 9.22 -2.03
CA ASP A 146 -13.56 9.10 -1.96
C ASP A 146 -14.00 9.18 -0.49
N PHE A 147 -14.39 10.39 -0.05
CA PHE A 147 -14.78 10.62 1.34
C PHE A 147 -16.31 10.71 1.44
N LYS A 148 -16.94 9.60 1.78
CA LYS A 148 -18.38 9.54 1.96
C LYS A 148 -18.85 10.61 2.95
N GLY A 149 -19.82 11.42 2.53
CA GLY A 149 -20.34 12.53 3.30
C GLY A 149 -19.60 13.87 3.10
N VAL A 150 -18.58 13.92 2.21
CA VAL A 150 -17.94 15.18 1.85
C VAL A 150 -18.95 16.11 1.16
N ASN A 151 -18.87 17.40 1.52
CA ASN A 151 -19.69 18.46 0.93
C ASN A 151 -18.86 19.73 0.73
N HIS A 152 -19.46 20.76 0.13
CA HIS A 152 -18.79 22.02 -0.15
C HIS A 152 -18.34 22.77 1.12
N ASP A 153 -19.03 22.62 2.23
CA ASP A 153 -18.68 23.29 3.49
C ASP A 153 -17.43 22.66 4.11
N ASN A 154 -17.36 21.32 4.17
CA ASN A 154 -16.16 20.60 4.59
C ASN A 154 -14.95 20.96 3.71
N ALA A 155 -15.16 20.93 2.39
CA ALA A 155 -14.10 21.24 1.43
C ALA A 155 -13.58 22.67 1.61
N LYS A 156 -14.46 23.66 1.80
CA LYS A 156 -14.10 25.05 2.06
C LYS A 156 -13.33 25.21 3.39
N GLN A 157 -13.80 24.54 4.43
CA GLN A 157 -13.17 24.59 5.76
C GLN A 157 -11.72 24.05 5.71
N TRP A 158 -11.47 22.97 4.96
CA TRP A 158 -10.17 22.30 4.92
C TRP A 158 -9.32 22.68 3.69
N GLY A 159 -9.80 23.60 2.86
CA GLY A 159 -9.08 24.02 1.65
C GLY A 159 -9.00 22.92 0.58
N TRP A 160 -9.96 22.01 0.56
CA TRP A 160 -10.01 20.91 -0.39
C TRP A 160 -10.64 21.33 -1.71
N ARG A 161 -10.11 20.80 -2.80
CA ARG A 161 -10.72 20.88 -4.12
C ARG A 161 -11.61 19.66 -4.34
N LEU A 162 -12.86 19.89 -4.75
CA LEU A 162 -13.79 18.82 -5.12
C LEU A 162 -13.79 18.64 -6.63
N THR A 163 -13.77 17.40 -7.08
CA THR A 163 -13.83 16.99 -8.49
C THR A 163 -14.99 16.00 -8.65
N PRO A 164 -15.91 16.20 -9.62
CA PRO A 164 -16.93 15.20 -9.95
C PRO A 164 -16.29 13.90 -10.42
N TYR A 165 -16.79 12.77 -9.89
CA TYR A 165 -16.36 11.43 -10.26
C TYR A 165 -17.58 10.48 -10.18
N GLU A 166 -18.05 10.00 -11.31
CA GLU A 166 -19.33 9.26 -11.41
C GLU A 166 -20.49 10.07 -10.77
N ASP A 167 -21.18 9.52 -9.78
CA ASP A 167 -22.32 10.12 -9.07
C ASP A 167 -21.92 10.84 -7.76
N ARG A 168 -20.61 11.03 -7.50
CA ARG A 168 -20.07 11.57 -6.26
C ARG A 168 -18.98 12.61 -6.47
N LEU A 169 -18.49 13.16 -5.36
CA LEU A 169 -17.37 14.11 -5.33
C LEU A 169 -16.14 13.44 -4.71
N ILE A 170 -14.99 13.59 -5.35
CA ILE A 170 -13.70 13.15 -4.81
C ILE A 170 -12.83 14.35 -4.45
N VAL A 171 -11.92 14.14 -3.50
CA VAL A 171 -11.12 15.20 -2.89
C VAL A 171 -9.73 15.28 -3.50
N ASN A 172 -9.29 16.48 -3.88
CA ASN A 172 -7.94 16.83 -4.30
C ASN A 172 -7.38 16.03 -5.49
N TRP A 173 -8.22 15.40 -6.32
CA TRP A 173 -7.75 14.66 -7.49
C TRP A 173 -6.77 15.49 -8.35
N PRO A 174 -5.61 14.94 -8.80
CA PRO A 174 -5.19 13.54 -8.75
C PRO A 174 -4.41 13.14 -7.49
N ASP A 175 -4.14 14.00 -6.53
CA ASP A 175 -3.46 13.75 -5.25
C ASP A 175 -2.29 12.73 -5.34
N PRO A 176 -1.25 12.99 -6.13
CA PRO A 176 -0.21 12.01 -6.41
C PRO A 176 0.57 11.65 -5.16
N GLN A 177 0.80 10.35 -4.95
CA GLN A 177 1.51 9.77 -3.82
C GLN A 177 2.78 9.06 -4.28
N GLY A 178 3.93 9.36 -3.66
CA GLY A 178 5.19 8.66 -3.91
C GLY A 178 5.17 7.29 -3.23
N ARG A 179 4.66 6.27 -3.91
CA ARG A 179 4.36 4.96 -3.31
C ARG A 179 5.21 3.81 -3.84
N LEU A 180 5.68 3.88 -5.09
CA LEU A 180 6.48 2.83 -5.71
C LEU A 180 7.90 3.36 -5.93
N PHE A 181 8.92 2.69 -5.39
CA PHE A 181 10.31 3.17 -5.46
C PHE A 181 11.31 2.04 -5.36
N LYS A 182 12.55 2.29 -5.83
CA LYS A 182 13.67 1.35 -5.73
C LYS A 182 14.03 1.06 -4.28
N ASN A 183 14.24 -0.21 -3.96
CA ASN A 183 14.69 -0.63 -2.62
C ASN A 183 16.21 -0.46 -2.47
N VAL A 184 16.63 0.78 -2.31
CA VAL A 184 18.05 1.16 -2.13
C VAL A 184 18.23 1.95 -0.84
N SER A 185 19.44 1.94 -0.28
CA SER A 185 19.71 2.49 1.05
C SER A 185 19.52 4.00 1.17
N TYR A 186 19.69 4.75 0.07
CA TYR A 186 19.58 6.21 0.08
C TYR A 186 18.15 6.72 -0.10
N ILE A 187 17.17 5.86 -0.40
CA ILE A 187 15.75 6.21 -0.44
C ILE A 187 15.11 5.79 0.87
N GLU A 188 14.55 6.73 1.60
CA GLU A 188 13.91 6.48 2.89
C GLU A 188 12.76 7.46 3.17
N TRP A 189 11.87 7.12 4.09
CA TRP A 189 10.89 8.07 4.59
C TRP A 189 11.53 9.03 5.59
N LYS A 190 11.13 10.29 5.52
CA LYS A 190 11.49 11.37 6.45
C LYS A 190 10.22 11.98 7.04
N ARG A 191 10.35 12.62 8.20
CA ARG A 191 9.32 13.28 9.02
C ARG A 191 8.48 12.30 9.81
N ARG A 192 8.19 12.69 11.06
CA ARG A 192 7.37 11.89 11.97
C ARG A 192 5.91 11.80 11.52
N LEU A 193 5.38 12.91 10.98
CA LEU A 193 4.03 13.03 10.43
C LEU A 193 4.11 13.62 9.03
N HIS A 194 3.16 13.25 8.15
CA HIS A 194 3.18 13.61 6.74
C HIS A 194 4.51 13.21 6.09
N GLU A 195 4.92 12.00 6.39
CA GLU A 195 6.16 11.43 5.93
C GLU A 195 6.23 11.39 4.41
N LYS A 196 7.41 11.64 3.88
CA LYS A 196 7.69 11.63 2.45
C LYS A 196 8.86 10.72 2.15
N VAL A 197 8.80 10.07 1.00
CA VAL A 197 9.95 9.36 0.43
C VAL A 197 10.95 10.39 -0.07
N GLU A 198 12.16 10.37 0.47
CA GLU A 198 13.26 11.26 0.10
C GLU A 198 14.47 10.44 -0.37
N GLY A 199 15.41 11.10 -1.08
CA GLY A 199 16.64 10.49 -1.59
C GLY A 199 16.55 10.02 -3.04
N ALA A 200 15.36 9.88 -3.63
CA ALA A 200 15.21 9.54 -5.05
C ALA A 200 15.86 10.60 -5.95
N LYS A 201 16.66 10.16 -6.92
CA LYS A 201 17.36 11.02 -7.87
C LYS A 201 16.55 11.27 -9.13
N THR A 202 15.72 10.30 -9.51
CA THR A 202 14.83 10.36 -10.66
C THR A 202 13.40 10.01 -10.22
N TYR A 203 12.41 10.66 -10.83
CA TYR A 203 11.03 10.36 -10.53
C TYR A 203 10.13 10.58 -11.76
N VAL A 204 8.99 9.90 -11.75
CA VAL A 204 7.94 10.05 -12.75
C VAL A 204 6.58 10.09 -12.08
N HIS A 205 5.67 10.88 -12.62
CA HIS A 205 4.25 10.84 -12.27
C HIS A 205 3.52 9.94 -13.25
N LEU A 206 2.77 8.97 -12.74
CA LEU A 206 1.85 8.22 -13.59
C LEU A 206 0.78 9.14 -14.16
N PRO A 207 0.21 8.81 -15.33
CA PRO A 207 -0.92 9.52 -15.87
C PRO A 207 -2.05 9.64 -14.84
N SER A 208 -2.67 10.83 -14.75
CA SER A 208 -3.80 11.09 -13.86
C SER A 208 -5.09 10.50 -14.43
N VAL A 209 -5.11 9.17 -14.56
CA VAL A 209 -6.27 8.38 -14.99
C VAL A 209 -6.73 7.47 -13.85
N TYR A 210 -8.03 7.25 -13.76
CA TYR A 210 -8.63 6.54 -12.63
C TYR A 210 -8.20 5.06 -12.58
N GLU A 211 -7.93 4.47 -13.75
CA GLU A 211 -7.51 3.08 -13.92
C GLU A 211 -6.11 2.80 -13.35
N LEU A 212 -5.29 3.82 -13.13
CA LEU A 212 -3.94 3.71 -12.56
C LEU A 212 -3.86 4.29 -11.14
N ALA A 213 -4.98 4.41 -10.44
CA ALA A 213 -5.04 5.07 -9.15
C ALA A 213 -5.08 4.11 -7.96
N LEU A 214 -4.68 4.65 -6.80
CA LEU A 214 -5.03 4.13 -5.48
C LEU A 214 -6.41 4.63 -5.10
N HIS A 215 -7.32 3.76 -4.69
CA HIS A 215 -8.62 4.12 -4.12
C HIS A 215 -8.48 4.24 -2.60
N HIS A 216 -8.72 5.43 -2.07
CA HIS A 216 -8.71 5.72 -0.64
C HIS A 216 -10.12 6.08 -0.21
N ASN A 217 -10.84 5.08 0.28
CA ASN A 217 -12.23 5.21 0.69
C ASN A 217 -12.31 5.50 2.19
N LYS A 218 -12.96 6.58 2.56
CA LYS A 218 -13.07 7.02 3.95
C LYS A 218 -14.43 7.66 4.20
N THR A 219 -14.80 7.86 5.46
CA THR A 219 -15.92 8.75 5.81
C THR A 219 -15.40 10.05 6.36
N ILE A 220 -16.21 11.10 6.27
CA ILE A 220 -15.89 12.41 6.86
C ILE A 220 -15.70 12.30 8.38
N GLU A 221 -16.49 11.46 9.05
CA GLU A 221 -16.38 11.23 10.49
C GLU A 221 -15.02 10.62 10.85
N LYS A 222 -14.57 9.61 10.09
CA LYS A 222 -13.24 8.98 10.28
C LYS A 222 -12.12 9.98 10.02
N GLN A 223 -12.29 10.89 9.05
CA GLN A 223 -11.33 11.96 8.77
C GLN A 223 -11.26 12.98 9.93
N ILE A 224 -12.40 13.41 10.47
CA ILE A 224 -12.46 14.31 11.64
C ILE A 224 -11.74 13.67 12.83
N GLN A 225 -12.01 12.40 13.11
CA GLN A 225 -11.34 11.66 14.20
C GLN A 225 -9.82 11.60 13.98
N THR A 226 -9.38 11.38 12.75
CA THR A 226 -7.95 11.38 12.39
C THR A 226 -7.31 12.74 12.65
N ASN A 227 -7.95 13.83 12.23
CA ASN A 227 -7.47 15.18 12.43
C ASN A 227 -7.38 15.53 13.94
N VAL A 228 -8.41 15.18 14.72
CA VAL A 228 -8.40 15.37 16.18
C VAL A 228 -7.26 14.59 16.84
N ARG A 229 -7.02 13.37 16.40
CA ARG A 229 -5.90 12.55 16.89
C ARG A 229 -4.56 13.19 16.57
N TYR A 230 -4.35 13.66 15.34
CA TYR A 230 -3.11 14.31 14.93
C TYR A 230 -2.84 15.60 15.70
N ASN A 231 -3.86 16.43 15.92
CA ASN A 231 -3.73 17.65 16.73
C ASN A 231 -3.35 17.39 18.19
N LYS A 232 -3.67 16.20 18.72
CA LYS A 232 -3.27 15.79 20.08
C LYS A 232 -1.85 15.20 20.14
N MET A 233 -1.40 14.56 19.06
CA MET A 233 -0.14 13.81 19.05
C MET A 233 1.05 14.64 18.55
N PHE A 234 0.79 15.66 17.76
CA PHE A 234 1.81 16.44 17.04
C PHE A 234 1.69 17.93 17.31
N THR A 235 2.80 18.63 17.19
CA THR A 235 2.83 20.10 17.32
C THR A 235 2.15 20.75 16.10
N GLU A 236 1.76 22.03 16.24
CA GLU A 236 1.22 22.79 15.11
C GLU A 236 2.18 22.88 13.92
N GLU A 237 3.48 22.89 14.17
CA GLU A 237 4.51 22.93 13.12
C GLU A 237 4.58 21.60 12.37
N GLU A 238 4.55 20.47 13.07
CA GLU A 238 4.53 19.13 12.47
C GLU A 238 3.24 18.89 11.68
N ASN A 239 2.11 19.45 12.12
CA ASN A 239 0.77 19.29 11.49
C ASN A 239 0.41 20.46 10.57
N LYS A 240 1.37 21.29 10.17
CA LYS A 240 1.15 22.48 9.37
C LYS A 240 0.60 22.15 7.99
N GLY A 241 -0.58 22.66 7.68
CA GLY A 241 -1.28 22.42 6.41
C GLY A 241 -2.55 21.55 6.53
N PHE A 242 -2.80 20.96 7.70
CA PHE A 242 -3.96 20.10 7.99
C PHE A 242 -4.79 20.66 9.16
N LYS A 243 -5.10 21.96 9.12
CA LYS A 243 -5.95 22.58 10.16
C LYS A 243 -7.37 22.01 10.07
N VAL A 244 -7.88 21.54 11.21
CA VAL A 244 -9.31 21.29 11.46
C VAL A 244 -9.99 22.58 11.85
#